data_2f1d869f91b2b9f277eb135b792e42e3
#
_entry.id   2f1d869f91b2b9f277eb135b792e42e3
#
_cell.length_a   1.000
_cell.length_b   1.000
_cell.length_c   1.000
_cell.angle_alpha   90.00
_cell.angle_beta   90.00
_cell.angle_gamma   90.00
#
_symmetry.space_group_name_H-M   'P 1'
#
loop_
_entity.id
_entity.type
_entity.pdbx_description
1 polymer ?
#
loop_
_entity_poly.entity_id
_entity_poly.type
_entity_poly.pdbx_seq_one_letter_code
_entity_poly.pdbx_strand_id
1 'polypeptide(L)'
;TKKYELGYKAEDTNWLKTSSGEIYYTNLIEKLIAIIVNKIALLDPCQMGIEMEANRAGWNDACNGLPSLFGSGMSENFEVARTCHFVKDVLTKYSNHTITVPEELFELYAKVNDSIATCSSGFELWDALATARETYRDKTCYSISGQTVTMDIPDFIHSLDIYINLLSDGVIKAMQLGDGLCPTYFRYVATDYEIIKENPNG
;
A
#
# COMPACT_ATOMS: atom_id res chain seq x y z
N THR A 1 -21.41 -7.29 15.05
CA THR A 1 -20.45 -6.75 14.09
C THR A 1 -20.66 -7.40 12.73
N LYS A 2 -20.23 -6.75 11.65
CA LYS A 2 -20.44 -7.18 10.26
C LYS A 2 -19.86 -8.57 9.94
N LYS A 3 -18.78 -8.99 10.61
CA LYS A 3 -18.25 -10.36 10.50
C LYS A 3 -19.23 -11.43 10.98
N TYR A 4 -19.95 -11.19 12.05
CA TYR A 4 -20.97 -12.13 12.54
C TYR A 4 -22.18 -12.21 11.59
N GLU A 5 -22.56 -11.09 10.96
CA GLU A 5 -23.61 -11.05 9.93
C GLU A 5 -23.22 -11.87 8.70
N LEU A 6 -21.91 -12.00 8.41
CA LEU A 6 -21.35 -12.85 7.37
C LEU A 6 -21.12 -14.31 7.81
N GLY A 7 -21.60 -14.69 9.01
CA GLY A 7 -21.53 -16.06 9.51
C GLY A 7 -20.16 -16.49 10.08
N TYR A 8 -19.26 -15.54 10.37
CA TYR A 8 -18.02 -15.86 11.08
C TYR A 8 -18.31 -16.26 12.51
N LYS A 9 -17.77 -17.41 12.93
CA LYS A 9 -17.73 -17.84 14.33
C LYS A 9 -16.57 -17.14 15.05
N ALA A 10 -16.60 -17.14 16.39
CA ALA A 10 -15.54 -16.50 17.19
C ALA A 10 -14.16 -17.08 16.90
N GLU A 11 -14.06 -18.39 16.72
CA GLU A 11 -12.83 -19.10 16.35
C GLU A 11 -12.31 -18.81 14.94
N ASP A 12 -13.17 -18.36 14.04
CA ASP A 12 -12.85 -18.11 12.62
C ASP A 12 -12.49 -16.65 12.34
N THR A 13 -12.59 -15.75 13.31
CA THR A 13 -12.46 -14.28 13.08
C THR A 13 -11.07 -13.85 12.66
N ASN A 14 -10.05 -14.67 12.86
CA ASN A 14 -8.67 -14.41 12.49
C ASN A 14 -8.31 -14.91 11.08
N TRP A 15 -9.21 -15.64 10.43
CA TRP A 15 -8.98 -16.19 9.10
C TRP A 15 -9.77 -15.43 8.05
N LEU A 16 -9.10 -15.05 6.95
CA LEU A 16 -9.78 -14.50 5.79
C LEU A 16 -10.53 -15.63 5.07
N LYS A 17 -11.77 -15.36 4.70
CA LYS A 17 -12.61 -16.31 3.96
C LYS A 17 -12.89 -15.79 2.56
N THR A 18 -13.12 -16.73 1.64
CA THR A 18 -13.68 -16.43 0.33
C THR A 18 -15.18 -16.13 0.44
N SER A 19 -15.77 -15.60 -0.62
CA SER A 19 -17.22 -15.36 -0.70
C SER A 19 -18.05 -16.66 -0.59
N SER A 20 -17.44 -17.83 -0.84
CA SER A 20 -18.05 -19.15 -0.61
C SER A 20 -18.00 -19.61 0.86
N GLY A 21 -17.31 -18.84 1.74
CA GLY A 21 -17.15 -19.17 3.16
C GLY A 21 -15.97 -20.08 3.48
N GLU A 22 -15.16 -20.46 2.50
CA GLU A 22 -13.96 -21.25 2.70
C GLU A 22 -12.80 -20.39 3.19
N ILE A 23 -11.90 -20.98 4.00
CA ILE A 23 -10.68 -20.28 4.44
C ILE A 23 -9.79 -20.05 3.22
N TYR A 24 -9.35 -18.81 3.05
CA TYR A 24 -8.40 -18.45 2.00
C TYR A 24 -6.98 -18.80 2.41
N TYR A 25 -6.30 -19.59 1.56
CA TYR A 25 -4.90 -19.97 1.71
C TYR A 25 -4.05 -19.18 0.73
N THR A 26 -3.01 -18.53 1.23
CA THR A 26 -2.04 -17.76 0.44
C THR A 26 -0.66 -18.42 0.46
N ASN A 27 0.21 -17.97 -0.40
CA ASN A 27 1.62 -18.33 -0.41
C ASN A 27 2.51 -17.10 -0.11
N LEU A 28 3.81 -17.37 0.11
CA LEU A 28 4.74 -16.30 0.49
C LEU A 28 4.87 -15.21 -0.58
N ILE A 29 4.95 -15.57 -1.85
CA ILE A 29 5.13 -14.57 -2.92
C ILE A 29 3.91 -13.68 -3.07
N GLU A 30 2.72 -14.23 -3.02
CA GLU A 30 1.47 -13.45 -3.01
C GLU A 30 1.43 -12.48 -1.84
N LYS A 31 1.83 -12.94 -0.64
CA LYS A 31 1.91 -12.09 0.55
C LYS A 31 2.89 -10.94 0.38
N LEU A 32 4.06 -11.19 -0.23
CA LEU A 32 5.06 -10.15 -0.49
C LEU A 32 4.57 -9.15 -1.53
N ILE A 33 3.91 -9.61 -2.60
CA ILE A 33 3.27 -8.74 -3.59
C ILE A 33 2.23 -7.84 -2.91
N ALA A 34 1.35 -8.42 -2.09
CA ALA A 34 0.33 -7.66 -1.38
C ALA A 34 0.94 -6.58 -0.46
N ILE A 35 2.03 -6.90 0.25
CA ILE A 35 2.74 -5.93 1.10
C ILE A 35 3.33 -4.80 0.25
N ILE A 36 4.07 -5.12 -0.81
CA ILE A 36 4.72 -4.13 -1.67
C ILE A 36 3.67 -3.19 -2.28
N VAL A 37 2.66 -3.74 -2.94
CA VAL A 37 1.66 -2.93 -3.67
C VAL A 37 0.86 -2.04 -2.72
N ASN A 38 0.44 -2.56 -1.54
CA ASN A 38 -0.21 -1.75 -0.53
C ASN A 38 0.68 -0.64 0.04
N LYS A 39 1.99 -0.90 0.20
CA LYS A 39 2.94 0.11 0.69
C LYS A 39 3.23 1.18 -0.35
N ILE A 40 3.35 0.83 -1.62
CA ILE A 40 3.45 1.82 -2.71
C ILE A 40 2.18 2.69 -2.77
N ALA A 41 1.01 2.11 -2.53
CA ALA A 41 -0.25 2.86 -2.46
C ALA A 41 -0.39 3.77 -1.20
N LEU A 42 0.62 3.80 -0.34
CA LEU A 42 0.74 4.67 0.84
C LEU A 42 1.81 5.76 0.66
N LEU A 43 2.35 5.96 -0.54
CA LEU A 43 3.27 7.08 -0.80
C LEU A 43 2.60 8.40 -0.46
N ASP A 44 3.36 9.27 0.21
CA ASP A 44 2.89 10.60 0.59
C ASP A 44 2.74 11.54 -0.65
N PRO A 45 2.03 12.67 -0.53
CA PRO A 45 1.82 13.60 -1.65
C PRO A 45 3.11 14.18 -2.23
N CYS A 46 4.20 14.17 -1.47
CA CYS A 46 5.51 14.62 -1.92
C CYS A 46 6.35 13.49 -2.54
N GLN A 47 5.87 12.25 -2.49
CA GLN A 47 6.56 11.04 -2.95
C GLN A 47 7.92 10.84 -2.24
N MET A 48 7.99 11.16 -0.96
CA MET A 48 9.20 10.99 -0.15
C MET A 48 9.09 9.79 0.79
N GLY A 49 8.06 9.76 1.61
CA GLY A 49 7.86 8.74 2.63
C GLY A 49 6.61 7.90 2.38
N ILE A 50 6.44 6.91 3.25
CA ILE A 50 5.27 6.03 3.28
C ILE A 50 4.38 6.46 4.44
N GLU A 51 3.11 6.76 4.16
CA GLU A 51 2.12 7.03 5.18
C GLU A 51 1.84 5.78 6.02
N MET A 52 1.59 5.97 7.30
CA MET A 52 1.18 4.90 8.19
C MET A 52 -0.35 4.80 8.15
N GLU A 53 -0.88 3.60 8.24
CA GLU A 53 -2.32 3.42 8.30
C GLU A 53 -2.90 3.93 9.63
N ALA A 54 -4.00 4.67 9.56
CA ALA A 54 -4.75 5.10 10.75
C ALA A 54 -5.13 3.90 11.62
N ASN A 55 -5.15 4.08 12.93
CA ASN A 55 -5.44 3.04 13.92
C ASN A 55 -4.47 1.84 13.93
N ARG A 56 -3.30 1.97 13.32
CA ARG A 56 -2.22 1.02 13.46
C ARG A 56 -1.20 1.56 14.47
N ALA A 57 -0.86 0.74 15.43
CA ALA A 57 0.20 1.06 16.36
C ALA A 57 1.54 1.14 15.61
N GLY A 58 2.14 2.32 15.61
CA GLY A 58 3.54 2.50 15.21
C GLY A 58 4.45 2.25 16.41
N TRP A 59 5.66 1.82 16.15
CA TRP A 59 6.66 1.62 17.22
C TRP A 59 7.27 2.92 17.75
N ASN A 60 6.90 4.05 17.18
CA ASN A 60 7.23 5.36 17.70
C ASN A 60 6.06 5.87 18.56
N ASP A 61 6.18 5.72 19.88
CA ASP A 61 5.12 6.05 20.84
C ASP A 61 4.68 7.51 20.76
N ALA A 62 5.59 8.43 20.45
CA ALA A 62 5.26 9.86 20.28
C ALA A 62 4.34 10.12 19.06
N CYS A 63 4.28 9.17 18.13
CA CYS A 63 3.56 9.29 16.87
C CYS A 63 2.48 8.21 16.71
N ASN A 64 2.21 7.42 17.73
CA ASN A 64 1.29 6.30 17.66
C ASN A 64 -0.14 6.75 17.27
N GLY A 65 -0.57 6.36 16.10
CA GLY A 65 -1.90 6.68 15.54
C GLY A 65 -2.06 8.06 14.90
N LEU A 66 -1.18 9.03 15.19
CA LEU A 66 -1.22 10.39 14.61
C LEU A 66 -0.45 10.50 13.27
N PRO A 67 0.68 9.84 13.07
CA PRO A 67 1.46 9.98 11.84
C PRO A 67 0.70 9.62 10.58
N SER A 68 -0.15 8.60 10.67
CA SER A 68 -0.97 8.15 9.55
C SER A 68 -2.02 9.17 9.07
N LEU A 69 -2.40 10.11 9.93
CA LEU A 69 -3.30 11.20 9.57
C LEU A 69 -2.54 12.45 9.10
N PHE A 70 -1.28 12.62 9.57
CA PHE A 70 -0.58 13.88 9.46
C PHE A 70 0.88 13.76 9.02
N GLY A 71 1.28 12.63 8.43
CA GLY A 71 2.64 12.49 7.97
C GLY A 71 3.03 11.13 7.42
N SER A 72 4.33 10.98 7.14
CA SER A 72 4.92 9.81 6.51
C SER A 72 6.28 9.48 7.11
N GLY A 73 6.68 8.21 7.05
CA GLY A 73 7.94 7.69 7.57
C GLY A 73 8.92 7.33 6.47
N MET A 74 10.19 7.71 6.65
CA MET A 74 11.27 7.32 5.72
C MET A 74 11.80 5.92 6.00
N SER A 75 11.72 5.43 7.24
CA SER A 75 12.12 4.06 7.58
C SER A 75 11.35 3.02 6.76
N GLU A 76 10.06 3.24 6.56
CA GLU A 76 9.22 2.36 5.75
C GLU A 76 9.53 2.42 4.26
N ASN A 77 9.92 3.61 3.74
CA ASN A 77 10.40 3.74 2.37
C ASN A 77 11.62 2.81 2.16
N PHE A 78 12.62 2.85 3.05
CA PHE A 78 13.80 1.98 2.95
C PHE A 78 13.44 0.50 3.03
N GLU A 79 12.53 0.11 3.92
CA GLU A 79 12.11 -1.29 4.06
C GLU A 79 11.33 -1.80 2.85
N VAL A 80 10.48 -0.95 2.25
CA VAL A 80 9.77 -1.30 1.00
C VAL A 80 10.77 -1.43 -0.15
N ALA A 81 11.72 -0.50 -0.29
CA ALA A 81 12.77 -0.58 -1.31
C ALA A 81 13.60 -1.87 -1.17
N ARG A 82 14.03 -2.20 0.06
CA ARG A 82 14.75 -3.45 0.36
C ARG A 82 13.92 -4.68 -0.01
N THR A 83 12.62 -4.66 0.29
CA THR A 83 11.72 -5.76 -0.04
C THR A 83 11.53 -5.89 -1.55
N CYS A 84 11.41 -4.77 -2.29
CA CYS A 84 11.35 -4.78 -3.75
C CYS A 84 12.61 -5.40 -4.37
N HIS A 85 13.81 -5.00 -3.91
CA HIS A 85 15.07 -5.58 -4.37
C HIS A 85 15.13 -7.09 -4.10
N PHE A 86 14.79 -7.52 -2.88
CA PHE A 86 14.78 -8.94 -2.53
C PHE A 86 13.84 -9.75 -3.42
N VAL A 87 12.60 -9.29 -3.60
CA VAL A 87 11.61 -9.98 -4.43
C VAL A 87 12.05 -10.02 -5.89
N LYS A 88 12.59 -8.92 -6.42
CA LYS A 88 13.14 -8.86 -7.78
C LYS A 88 14.27 -9.87 -7.97
N ASP A 89 15.23 -9.94 -7.05
CA ASP A 89 16.36 -10.88 -7.13
C ASP A 89 15.91 -12.34 -7.12
N VAL A 90 14.88 -12.65 -6.33
CA VAL A 90 14.28 -13.99 -6.29
C VAL A 90 13.55 -14.28 -7.61
N LEU A 91 12.67 -13.39 -8.05
CA LEU A 91 11.82 -13.61 -9.24
C LEU A 91 12.63 -13.66 -10.55
N THR A 92 13.74 -12.94 -10.64
CA THR A 92 14.63 -13.00 -11.81
C THR A 92 15.09 -14.43 -12.10
N LYS A 93 15.22 -15.28 -11.07
CA LYS A 93 15.58 -16.70 -11.22
C LYS A 93 14.43 -17.55 -11.77
N TYR A 94 13.22 -17.03 -11.76
CA TYR A 94 11.99 -17.71 -12.16
C TYR A 94 11.24 -16.96 -13.28
N SER A 95 11.94 -16.17 -14.08
CA SER A 95 11.35 -15.27 -15.09
C SER A 95 10.48 -15.98 -16.15
N ASN A 96 10.66 -17.30 -16.35
CA ASN A 96 9.86 -18.10 -17.27
C ASN A 96 8.58 -18.69 -16.64
N HIS A 97 8.26 -18.32 -15.41
CA HIS A 97 7.07 -18.76 -14.70
C HIS A 97 6.06 -17.62 -14.57
N THR A 98 4.89 -17.96 -14.08
CA THR A 98 3.82 -17.02 -13.76
C THR A 98 3.49 -17.05 -12.27
N ILE A 99 2.84 -16.02 -11.79
CA ILE A 99 2.35 -15.92 -10.40
C ILE A 99 0.84 -15.81 -10.46
N THR A 100 0.16 -16.60 -9.65
CA THR A 100 -1.29 -16.48 -9.48
C THR A 100 -1.57 -15.68 -8.20
N VAL A 101 -2.41 -14.65 -8.31
CA VAL A 101 -2.81 -13.77 -7.20
C VAL A 101 -4.34 -13.62 -7.18
N PRO A 102 -4.94 -13.21 -6.02
CA PRO A 102 -6.35 -12.85 -5.99
C PRO A 102 -6.67 -11.73 -6.99
N GLU A 103 -7.87 -11.81 -7.57
CA GLU A 103 -8.36 -10.80 -8.51
C GLU A 103 -8.31 -9.39 -7.90
N GLU A 104 -8.69 -9.24 -6.64
CA GLU A 104 -8.67 -7.96 -5.92
C GLU A 104 -7.26 -7.38 -5.78
N LEU A 105 -6.27 -8.24 -5.54
CA LEU A 105 -4.86 -7.82 -5.47
C LEU A 105 -4.34 -7.41 -6.84
N PHE A 106 -4.73 -8.13 -7.89
CA PHE A 106 -4.38 -7.77 -9.27
C PHE A 106 -4.98 -6.43 -9.68
N GLU A 107 -6.23 -6.16 -9.31
CA GLU A 107 -6.89 -4.88 -9.56
C GLU A 107 -6.17 -3.73 -8.86
N LEU A 108 -5.77 -3.90 -7.59
CA LEU A 108 -4.95 -2.91 -6.89
C LEU A 108 -3.62 -2.68 -7.60
N TYR A 109 -2.91 -3.75 -7.95
CA TYR A 109 -1.65 -3.69 -8.68
C TYR A 109 -1.78 -2.93 -10.00
N ALA A 110 -2.79 -3.25 -10.78
CA ALA A 110 -3.05 -2.59 -12.06
C ALA A 110 -3.33 -1.09 -11.89
N LYS A 111 -4.16 -0.72 -10.89
CA LYS A 111 -4.49 0.68 -10.57
C LYS A 111 -3.28 1.47 -10.07
N VAL A 112 -2.44 0.87 -9.24
CA VAL A 112 -1.20 1.50 -8.76
C VAL A 112 -0.27 1.82 -9.93
N ASN A 113 -0.04 0.86 -10.83
CA ASN A 113 0.81 1.09 -12.00
C ASN A 113 0.23 2.13 -12.97
N ASP A 114 -1.07 2.07 -13.24
CA ASP A 114 -1.76 3.03 -14.08
C ASP A 114 -1.65 4.45 -13.50
N SER A 115 -1.87 4.60 -12.19
CA SER A 115 -1.73 5.90 -11.51
C SER A 115 -0.31 6.45 -11.59
N ILE A 116 0.71 5.63 -11.36
CA ILE A 116 2.12 6.04 -11.47
C ILE A 116 2.45 6.49 -12.92
N ALA A 117 1.88 5.83 -13.92
CA ALA A 117 2.15 6.14 -15.32
C ALA A 117 1.39 7.38 -15.84
N THR A 118 0.24 7.73 -15.26
CA THR A 118 -0.68 8.73 -15.84
C THR A 118 -0.80 10.01 -15.04
N CYS A 119 -0.61 10.00 -13.71
CA CYS A 119 -0.76 11.18 -12.88
C CYS A 119 0.42 12.15 -13.06
N SER A 120 0.10 13.43 -13.20
CA SER A 120 1.07 14.49 -13.51
C SER A 120 1.60 15.25 -12.30
N SER A 121 0.92 15.15 -11.14
CA SER A 121 1.31 15.82 -9.90
C SER A 121 1.40 14.85 -8.73
N GLY A 122 2.18 15.22 -7.71
CA GLY A 122 2.33 14.41 -6.52
C GLY A 122 1.02 14.23 -5.76
N PHE A 123 0.20 15.29 -5.66
CA PHE A 123 -1.12 15.22 -5.02
C PHE A 123 -2.10 14.34 -5.81
N GLU A 124 -2.13 14.51 -7.15
CA GLU A 124 -2.98 13.69 -8.02
C GLU A 124 -2.62 12.20 -7.92
N LEU A 125 -1.33 11.89 -7.92
CA LEU A 125 -0.86 10.52 -7.71
C LEU A 125 -1.26 9.99 -6.33
N TRP A 126 -1.05 10.77 -5.27
CA TRP A 126 -1.42 10.40 -3.91
C TRP A 126 -2.93 10.09 -3.78
N ASP A 127 -3.79 10.94 -4.34
CA ASP A 127 -5.25 10.76 -4.30
C ASP A 127 -5.69 9.51 -5.07
N ALA A 128 -5.11 9.27 -6.25
CA ALA A 128 -5.37 8.08 -7.04
C ALA A 128 -4.92 6.79 -6.33
N LEU A 129 -3.73 6.80 -5.72
CA LEU A 129 -3.20 5.69 -4.95
C LEU A 129 -4.05 5.41 -3.69
N ALA A 130 -4.42 6.46 -2.95
CA ALA A 130 -5.28 6.36 -1.78
C ALA A 130 -6.66 5.78 -2.15
N THR A 131 -7.26 6.27 -3.23
CA THR A 131 -8.54 5.76 -3.74
C THR A 131 -8.45 4.29 -4.15
N ALA A 132 -7.40 3.88 -4.85
CA ALA A 132 -7.19 2.49 -5.24
C ALA A 132 -7.06 1.57 -4.01
N ARG A 133 -6.29 2.00 -3.00
CA ARG A 133 -6.11 1.27 -1.74
C ARG A 133 -7.42 1.16 -0.95
N GLU A 134 -8.17 2.25 -0.78
CA GLU A 134 -9.45 2.19 -0.05
C GLU A 134 -10.45 1.29 -0.77
N THR A 135 -10.51 1.33 -2.10
CA THR A 135 -11.33 0.41 -2.91
C THR A 135 -10.95 -1.05 -2.66
N TYR A 136 -9.64 -1.35 -2.64
CA TYR A 136 -9.14 -2.69 -2.31
C TYR A 136 -9.52 -3.10 -0.88
N ARG A 137 -9.36 -2.22 0.09
CA ARG A 137 -9.72 -2.48 1.50
C ARG A 137 -11.20 -2.76 1.67
N ASP A 138 -12.06 -1.98 1.03
CA ASP A 138 -13.51 -2.19 1.07
C ASP A 138 -13.90 -3.56 0.51
N LYS A 139 -13.26 -3.99 -0.58
CA LYS A 139 -13.48 -5.31 -1.17
C LYS A 139 -13.00 -6.45 -0.27
N THR A 140 -11.87 -6.28 0.42
CA THR A 140 -11.16 -7.39 1.09
C THR A 140 -11.29 -7.41 2.61
N CYS A 141 -11.89 -6.40 3.24
CA CYS A 141 -11.91 -6.26 4.71
C CYS A 141 -12.64 -7.40 5.44
N TYR A 142 -13.55 -8.11 4.79
CA TYR A 142 -14.32 -9.20 5.39
C TYR A 142 -14.18 -10.52 4.68
N SER A 143 -13.99 -10.51 3.37
CA SER A 143 -13.82 -11.69 2.52
C SER A 143 -13.17 -11.27 1.20
N ILE A 144 -12.74 -12.25 0.42
CA ILE A 144 -12.30 -12.08 -0.96
C ILE A 144 -13.20 -12.91 -1.89
N SER A 145 -13.23 -12.59 -3.19
CA SER A 145 -14.03 -13.34 -4.17
C SER A 145 -13.66 -14.82 -4.24
N GLY A 146 -12.37 -15.12 -4.08
CA GLY A 146 -11.77 -16.44 -4.34
C GLY A 146 -11.38 -16.63 -5.80
N GLN A 147 -11.63 -15.63 -6.66
CA GLN A 147 -11.15 -15.63 -8.04
C GLN A 147 -9.68 -15.25 -8.08
N THR A 148 -8.96 -15.77 -9.07
CA THR A 148 -7.53 -15.55 -9.22
C THR A 148 -7.18 -15.11 -10.64
N VAL A 149 -6.12 -14.33 -10.75
CA VAL A 149 -5.54 -13.86 -12.01
C VAL A 149 -4.08 -14.29 -12.08
N THR A 150 -3.63 -14.66 -13.25
CA THR A 150 -2.22 -15.01 -13.52
C THR A 150 -1.48 -13.77 -14.01
N MET A 151 -0.34 -13.48 -13.40
CA MET A 151 0.58 -12.39 -13.74
C MET A 151 1.86 -12.97 -14.31
N ASP A 152 2.42 -12.33 -15.33
CA ASP A 152 3.75 -12.65 -15.82
C ASP A 152 4.83 -12.07 -14.90
N ILE A 153 5.83 -12.89 -14.58
CA ILE A 153 6.92 -12.46 -13.70
C ILE A 153 7.74 -11.30 -14.30
N PRO A 154 8.07 -11.26 -15.58
CA PRO A 154 8.77 -10.11 -16.19
C PRO A 154 8.03 -8.80 -16.02
N ASP A 155 6.71 -8.78 -16.16
CA ASP A 155 5.90 -7.57 -16.00
C ASP A 155 5.93 -7.08 -14.55
N PHE A 156 5.87 -7.99 -13.58
CA PHE A 156 5.99 -7.62 -12.18
C PHE A 156 7.41 -7.15 -11.82
N ILE A 157 8.46 -7.76 -12.38
CA ILE A 157 9.84 -7.29 -12.22
C ILE A 157 9.99 -5.86 -12.77
N HIS A 158 9.39 -5.56 -13.92
CA HIS A 158 9.39 -4.21 -14.46
C HIS A 158 8.71 -3.20 -13.52
N SER A 159 7.58 -3.57 -12.94
CA SER A 159 6.91 -2.74 -11.92
C SER A 159 7.77 -2.54 -10.67
N LEU A 160 8.49 -3.57 -10.21
CA LEU A 160 9.43 -3.43 -9.10
C LEU A 160 10.55 -2.43 -9.40
N ASP A 161 11.05 -2.37 -10.64
CA ASP A 161 12.05 -1.37 -11.05
C ASP A 161 11.49 0.05 -10.99
N ILE A 162 10.25 0.24 -11.43
CA ILE A 162 9.56 1.53 -11.31
C ILE A 162 9.42 1.93 -9.84
N TYR A 163 8.99 1.01 -8.98
CA TYR A 163 8.82 1.27 -7.54
C TYR A 163 10.14 1.60 -6.85
N ILE A 164 11.21 0.87 -7.15
CA ILE A 164 12.56 1.12 -6.61
C ILE A 164 13.04 2.52 -7.00
N ASN A 165 12.86 2.92 -8.26
CA ASN A 165 13.25 4.26 -8.73
C ASN A 165 12.43 5.34 -8.03
N LEU A 166 11.10 5.17 -7.92
CA LEU A 166 10.20 6.11 -7.24
C LEU A 166 10.58 6.30 -5.77
N LEU A 167 10.87 5.20 -5.06
CA LEU A 167 11.31 5.24 -3.66
C LEU A 167 12.69 5.90 -3.51
N SER A 168 13.62 5.63 -4.43
CA SER A 168 14.96 6.23 -4.43
C SER A 168 14.90 7.74 -4.68
N ASP A 169 14.08 8.19 -5.60
CA ASP A 169 13.84 9.61 -5.86
C ASP A 169 13.23 10.29 -4.62
N GLY A 170 12.35 9.60 -3.91
CA GLY A 170 11.81 10.06 -2.65
C GLY A 170 12.87 10.29 -1.58
N VAL A 171 13.84 9.39 -1.46
CA VAL A 171 15.00 9.55 -0.55
C VAL A 171 15.84 10.77 -0.94
N ILE A 172 16.10 10.97 -2.23
CA ILE A 172 16.86 12.13 -2.71
C ILE A 172 16.15 13.44 -2.34
N LYS A 173 14.84 13.53 -2.58
CA LYS A 173 14.03 14.69 -2.18
C LYS A 173 14.08 14.93 -0.67
N ALA A 174 13.92 13.87 0.12
CA ALA A 174 13.97 13.95 1.58
C ALA A 174 15.32 14.45 2.10
N MET A 175 16.43 13.98 1.52
CA MET A 175 17.78 14.45 1.86
C MET A 175 18.00 15.92 1.51
N GLN A 176 17.43 16.41 0.41
CA GLN A 176 17.50 17.82 0.04
C GLN A 176 16.81 18.71 1.08
N LEU A 177 15.68 18.28 1.64
CA LEU A 177 14.98 18.99 2.71
C LEU A 177 15.68 18.90 4.05
N GLY A 178 16.48 17.86 4.29
CA GLY A 178 17.20 17.60 5.52
C GLY A 178 18.67 18.01 5.50
N ASP A 179 19.06 18.97 4.64
CA ASP A 179 20.45 19.45 4.55
C ASP A 179 21.49 18.32 4.35
N GLY A 180 21.15 17.36 3.52
CA GLY A 180 21.99 16.20 3.21
C GLY A 180 21.80 14.99 4.15
N LEU A 181 20.97 15.12 5.19
CA LEU A 181 20.56 14.01 6.04
C LEU A 181 19.14 13.59 5.73
N CYS A 182 18.86 12.29 5.69
CA CYS A 182 17.50 11.82 5.50
C CYS A 182 16.72 11.96 6.81
N PRO A 183 15.66 12.78 6.87
CA PRO A 183 14.78 12.84 8.04
C PRO A 183 14.13 11.47 8.29
N THR A 184 13.84 11.16 9.54
CA THR A 184 13.17 9.88 9.88
C THR A 184 11.68 9.94 9.56
N TYR A 185 11.09 11.15 9.69
CA TYR A 185 9.66 11.34 9.61
C TYR A 185 9.30 12.76 9.11
N PHE A 186 8.24 12.86 8.32
CA PHE A 186 7.60 14.11 7.91
C PHE A 186 6.20 14.20 8.49
N ARG A 187 5.82 15.38 8.95
CA ARG A 187 4.44 15.66 9.34
C ARG A 187 3.84 16.72 8.43
N TYR A 188 2.54 16.60 8.19
CA TYR A 188 1.77 17.64 7.51
C TYR A 188 1.36 18.72 8.52
N VAL A 189 1.35 19.96 8.07
CA VAL A 189 0.85 21.10 8.83
C VAL A 189 -0.21 21.78 7.97
N ALA A 190 -1.44 21.84 8.48
CA ALA A 190 -2.50 22.59 7.82
C ALA A 190 -2.15 24.08 7.85
N THR A 191 -2.01 24.69 6.68
CA THR A 191 -1.73 26.12 6.53
C THR A 191 -2.98 26.93 6.22
N ASP A 192 -3.99 26.29 5.63
CA ASP A 192 -5.29 26.86 5.29
C ASP A 192 -6.34 25.77 5.16
N TYR A 193 -7.63 26.16 5.17
CA TYR A 193 -8.73 25.22 4.95
C TYR A 193 -9.91 25.92 4.27
N GLU A 194 -10.68 25.15 3.51
CA GLU A 194 -11.94 25.58 2.93
C GLU A 194 -13.08 24.68 3.46
N ILE A 195 -14.20 25.28 3.81
CA ILE A 195 -15.40 24.53 4.23
C ILE A 195 -16.12 24.07 2.97
N ILE A 196 -15.97 22.79 2.62
CA ILE A 196 -16.61 22.19 1.44
C ILE A 196 -18.08 21.85 1.76
N LYS A 197 -18.37 21.41 2.98
CA LYS A 197 -19.70 21.02 3.43
C LYS A 197 -19.80 21.10 4.94
N GLU A 198 -20.85 21.75 5.44
CA GLU A 198 -21.18 21.67 6.86
C GLU A 198 -21.90 20.36 7.16
N ASN A 199 -21.42 19.64 8.17
CA ASN A 199 -22.13 18.49 8.71
C ASN A 199 -22.99 18.94 9.88
N PRO A 200 -24.35 18.87 9.81
CA PRO A 200 -25.22 19.36 10.87
C PRO A 200 -25.08 18.59 12.19
N ASN A 201 -24.36 17.48 12.20
CA ASN A 201 -24.12 16.67 13.40
C ASN A 201 -22.69 16.82 13.96
N GLY A 202 -21.93 17.81 13.53
CA GLY A 202 -20.53 18.08 13.94
C GLY A 202 -19.47 17.35 13.16
#